data_bd2b96da118099babfaedcfbcdecef44
#
_entry.id   bd2b96da118099babfaedcfbcdecef44
#
_cell.length_a   1.000
_cell.length_b   1.000
_cell.length_c   1.000
_cell.angle_alpha   90.00
_cell.angle_beta   90.00
_cell.angle_gamma   90.00
#
_symmetry.space_group_name_H-M   'P 1'
#
loop_
_entity.id
_entity.type
_entity.pdbx_description
1 polymer ?
#
loop_
_entity_poly.entity_id
_entity_poly.type
_entity_poly.pdbx_seq_one_letter_code
_entity_poly.pdbx_strand_id
1 'polypeptide(L)' 'PREKVLLIEDVMDTSDTKNLSDLKVSKDETIENVAEKILTQDKSVAVIDGNNKIVGSINSTKIINTVFGGRRNNN' A
#
# COMPACT_ATOMS: atom_id res chain seq x y z
N PRO A 1 1.29 -23.46 -9.71
CA PRO A 1 1.68 -22.52 -8.80
C PRO A 1 0.78 -21.43 -8.78
N ARG A 2 0.66 -20.88 -7.75
CA ARG A 2 -0.12 -19.91 -7.63
C ARG A 2 0.57 -18.78 -7.22
N GLU A 3 0.30 -17.67 -7.73
CA GLU A 3 0.88 -16.53 -7.36
C GLU A 3 0.39 -16.11 -6.06
N LYS A 4 1.25 -15.57 -5.24
CA LYS A 4 0.84 -15.05 -4.00
C LYS A 4 0.22 -13.72 -4.20
N VAL A 5 -0.95 -13.53 -3.69
CA VAL A 5 -1.64 -12.26 -3.78
C VAL A 5 -1.26 -11.45 -2.57
N LEU A 6 -0.70 -10.26 -2.78
CA LEU A 6 -0.32 -9.39 -1.69
C LEU A 6 -1.43 -8.41 -1.35
N LEU A 7 -1.74 -8.32 -0.10
CA LEU A 7 -2.74 -7.38 0.38
C LEU A 7 -2.03 -6.15 0.92
N ILE A 8 -2.75 -5.06 1.00
CA ILE A 8 -2.20 -3.83 1.54
C ILE A 8 -1.64 -4.06 2.93
N GLU A 9 -2.32 -4.83 3.75
CA GLU A 9 -1.85 -5.05 5.12
C GLU A 9 -0.52 -5.78 5.16
N ASP A 10 -0.16 -6.48 4.10
CA ASP A 10 1.11 -7.21 4.07
C ASP A 10 2.31 -6.30 3.91
N VAL A 11 2.10 -5.11 3.37
CA VAL A 11 3.20 -4.20 3.06
C VAL A 11 3.07 -2.83 3.67
N MET A 12 1.96 -2.52 4.30
CA MET A 12 1.75 -1.17 4.83
C MET A 12 2.71 -0.86 5.97
N ASP A 13 2.91 0.44 6.21
CA ASP A 13 3.73 0.90 7.32
C ASP A 13 2.79 1.18 8.48
N THR A 14 3.00 0.53 9.60
CA THR A 14 2.11 0.70 10.74
C THR A 14 2.60 1.76 11.72
N SER A 15 3.79 2.29 11.50
CA SER A 15 4.35 3.25 12.44
C SER A 15 4.13 4.70 12.05
N ASP A 16 3.80 4.96 10.78
CA ASP A 16 3.66 6.34 10.31
C ASP A 16 2.25 6.56 9.83
N THR A 17 1.44 7.23 10.62
CA THR A 17 0.06 7.50 10.27
C THR A 17 -0.24 8.99 10.28
N LYS A 18 0.77 9.81 9.96
CA LYS A 18 0.60 11.25 9.93
C LYS A 18 0.72 11.77 8.50
N ASN A 19 0.19 12.94 8.28
CA ASN A 19 0.26 13.61 6.98
C ASN A 19 -0.27 12.74 5.86
N LEU A 20 -1.41 12.12 6.09
CA LEU A 20 -1.99 11.23 5.11
C LEU A 20 -2.86 12.01 4.13
N SER A 21 -2.98 11.47 2.93
CA SER A 21 -3.86 12.08 1.94
C SER A 21 -5.31 11.79 2.33
N ASP A 22 -6.23 12.37 1.58
CA ASP A 22 -7.64 12.14 1.86
C ASP A 22 -8.10 10.78 1.39
N LEU A 23 -7.32 10.13 0.54
CA LEU A 23 -7.68 8.82 0.04
C LEU A 23 -7.46 7.77 1.12
N LYS A 24 -8.39 6.84 1.24
CA LYS A 24 -8.24 5.73 2.17
C LYS A 24 -8.44 4.43 1.41
N VAL A 25 -7.70 3.41 1.81
CA VAL A 25 -7.85 2.10 1.19
C VAL A 25 -8.01 1.08 2.28
N SER A 26 -8.65 -0.01 1.96
CA SER A 26 -8.89 -1.07 2.93
C SER A 26 -7.65 -1.94 3.07
N LYS A 27 -7.36 -2.38 4.27
CA LYS A 27 -6.22 -3.24 4.49
C LYS A 27 -6.36 -4.56 3.74
N ASP A 28 -7.58 -4.92 3.38
CA ASP A 28 -7.86 -6.18 2.68
C ASP A 28 -7.82 -6.06 1.18
N GLU A 29 -7.58 -4.86 0.65
CA GLU A 29 -7.44 -4.71 -0.78
C GLU A 29 -6.13 -5.29 -1.27
N THR A 30 -6.12 -5.71 -2.52
CA THR A 30 -4.88 -6.19 -3.10
C THR A 30 -4.07 -5.01 -3.58
N ILE A 31 -2.77 -5.16 -3.61
CA ILE A 31 -1.89 -4.11 -4.11
C ILE A 31 -2.28 -3.75 -5.54
N GLU A 32 -2.58 -4.75 -6.36
CA GLU A 32 -2.92 -4.48 -7.74
C GLU A 32 -4.14 -3.59 -7.91
N ASN A 33 -5.14 -3.79 -7.05
CA ASN A 33 -6.37 -3.03 -7.18
C ASN A 33 -6.21 -1.56 -6.86
N VAL A 34 -5.30 -1.22 -5.98
CA VAL A 34 -5.18 0.16 -5.50
C VAL A 34 -3.91 0.85 -5.92
N ALA A 35 -3.02 0.15 -6.60
CA ALA A 35 -1.71 0.73 -6.94
C ALA A 35 -1.84 2.03 -7.70
N GLU A 36 -2.67 2.05 -8.72
CA GLU A 36 -2.83 3.25 -9.51
C GLU A 36 -3.30 4.42 -8.69
N LYS A 37 -4.25 4.19 -7.79
CA LYS A 37 -4.76 5.26 -6.96
C LYS A 37 -3.68 5.81 -6.05
N ILE A 38 -2.89 4.91 -5.47
CA ILE A 38 -1.86 5.33 -4.54
C ILE A 38 -0.76 6.10 -5.28
N LEU A 39 -0.45 5.69 -6.49
CA LEU A 39 0.62 6.34 -7.24
C LEU A 39 0.30 7.77 -7.63
N THR A 40 -0.97 8.15 -7.59
CA THR A 40 -1.36 9.52 -7.92
C THR A 40 -1.29 10.45 -6.72
N GLN A 41 -1.01 9.91 -5.51
CA GLN A 41 -1.04 10.73 -4.31
C GLN A 41 0.34 11.24 -3.95
N ASP A 42 0.41 12.48 -3.50
CA ASP A 42 1.66 13.06 -3.04
C ASP A 42 1.99 12.62 -1.64
N LYS A 43 0.98 12.25 -0.89
CA LYS A 43 1.17 11.87 0.51
C LYS A 43 0.85 10.41 0.67
N SER A 44 1.21 9.87 1.82
CA SER A 44 0.85 8.49 2.14
C SER A 44 -0.66 8.37 2.22
N VAL A 45 -1.14 7.20 1.88
CA VAL A 45 -2.57 6.92 1.86
C VAL A 45 -2.91 6.14 3.12
N ALA A 46 -4.01 6.51 3.77
CA ALA A 46 -4.42 5.83 4.99
C ALA A 46 -4.95 4.44 4.68
N VAL A 47 -4.55 3.48 5.49
CA VAL A 47 -5.07 2.11 5.37
C VAL A 47 -6.02 1.90 6.54
N ILE A 48 -7.23 1.46 6.24
CA ILE A 48 -8.26 1.31 7.27
C ILE A 48 -8.72 -0.13 7.38
N ASP A 49 -9.27 -0.45 8.53
CA ASP A 49 -9.81 -1.78 8.75
C ASP A 49 -11.32 -1.75 8.54
N GLY A 50 -11.98 -2.83 8.87
CA GLY A 50 -13.42 -2.94 8.68
C GLY A 50 -14.25 -1.98 9.50
N ASN A 51 -13.64 -1.36 10.51
CA ASN A 51 -14.32 -0.38 11.34
C ASN A 51 -13.95 1.05 10.98
N ASN A 52 -13.32 1.21 9.81
CA ASN A 52 -12.94 2.53 9.34
C ASN A 52 -11.83 3.13 10.19
N LYS A 53 -11.09 2.32 10.88
CA LYS A 53 -10.03 2.81 11.73
C LYS A 53 -8.71 2.74 10.96
N ILE A 54 -7.87 3.76 11.11
CA ILE A 54 -6.61 3.78 10.41
C ILE A 54 -5.65 2.82 11.12
N VAL A 55 -5.16 1.83 10.39
CA VAL A 55 -4.26 0.83 10.94
C VAL A 55 -2.86 0.93 10.36
N GLY A 56 -2.66 1.78 9.35
CA GLY A 56 -1.34 1.96 8.76
C GLY A 56 -1.41 2.94 7.62
N SER A 57 -0.33 3.00 6.86
CA SER A 57 -0.28 3.87 5.69
C SER A 57 0.54 3.19 4.62
N ILE A 58 0.38 3.68 3.40
CA ILE A 58 1.15 3.15 2.29
C ILE A 58 1.34 4.28 1.28
N ASN A 59 2.53 4.38 0.71
CA ASN A 59 2.81 5.46 -0.22
C ASN A 59 3.28 4.91 -1.55
N SER A 60 3.50 5.80 -2.51
CA SER A 60 3.88 5.39 -3.85
C SER A 60 5.22 4.68 -3.87
N THR A 61 6.15 5.10 -3.02
CA THR A 61 7.45 4.46 -2.96
C THR A 61 7.29 2.99 -2.56
N LYS A 62 6.43 2.72 -1.58
CA LYS A 62 6.21 1.36 -1.14
C LYS A 62 5.58 0.52 -2.26
N ILE A 63 4.66 1.12 -3.01
CA ILE A 63 4.04 0.43 -4.12
C ILE A 63 5.09 0.09 -5.17
N ILE A 64 5.92 1.05 -5.52
CA ILE A 64 6.94 0.82 -6.53
C ILE A 64 7.92 -0.26 -6.08
N ASN A 65 8.35 -0.21 -4.84
CA ASN A 65 9.26 -1.21 -4.33
C ASN A 65 8.63 -2.59 -4.27
N THR A 66 7.36 -2.66 -3.95
CA THR A 66 6.68 -3.94 -3.85
C THR A 66 6.47 -4.55 -5.22
N VAL A 67 6.05 -3.74 -6.18
CA VAL A 67 5.74 -4.26 -7.50
C VAL A 67 6.99 -4.49 -8.34
N PHE A 68 7.96 -3.59 -8.24
CA PHE A 68 9.13 -3.67 -9.09
C PHE A 68 10.41 -4.05 -8.38
N GLY A 69 10.47 -3.83 -7.08
CA GLY A 69 11.72 -4.05 -6.35
C GLY A 69 12.21 -5.47 -6.38
N GLY A 70 11.33 -6.41 -6.41
CA GLY A 70 11.71 -7.79 -6.40
C GLY A 70 12.34 -8.26 -7.68
N ARG A 71 12.27 -7.40 -8.74
CA ARG A 71 12.82 -7.77 -9.99
C ARG A 71 14.14 -7.19 -10.18
N ARG A 72 14.68 -6.50 -9.31
CA ARG A 72 15.88 -5.87 -9.50
C ARG A 72 16.90 -6.75 -9.47
N ASN A 73 17.35 -7.13 -9.96
CA ASN A 73 18.27 -7.87 -9.92
C ASN A 73 19.38 -7.55 -10.14
N ASN A 74 19.64 -7.41 -10.16
CA ASN A 74 20.49 -7.11 -10.24
C ASN A 74 21.25 -7.33 -10.64
N ASN A 75 21.33 -7.23 -10.95
CA ASN A 75 21.96 -7.26 -11.30
C ASN A 75 22.41 -7.32 -11.39
#